data_1eaca3c534e02a956b65a7527ddbec5d
#
_entry.id   1eaca3c534e02a956b65a7527ddbec5d
#
_cell.length_a   1.000
_cell.length_b   1.000
_cell.length_c   1.000
_cell.angle_alpha   90.00
_cell.angle_beta   90.00
_cell.angle_gamma   90.00
#
_symmetry.space_group_name_H-M   'P 1'
#
loop_
_entity.id
_entity.type
_entity.pdbx_description
1 polymer ?
#
loop_
_entity_poly.entity_id
_entity_poly.type
_entity_poly.pdbx_seq_one_letter_code
_entity_poly.pdbx_strand_id
1 'polypeptide(L)'
;MRKFSSYGPVDTDLHYHVPREELIEKGCFQLLGENPEKGGHYITVWAPRQCGKSWVMNRTMWRLAEDKRFHVLKLELEYLKTTEDKDRIAICIARDITESLGLKNISISNMDEFHLLFQNNVLDKPLILILDEFDALCEAAISGLAGAFRNIHNQRRNDPNPTHKKEYLLHGVALIGVRSVLGIENAKGSPFNVQRSLHIPELTFEETESMFRQYEQESGQKVEQAVIDRVFYETQGQPGLVSWFGELLTEGYDRYQPDHSRPLNIADFDYVYEDALNVLPNNTVLNLISKAKQEPHKSLVLEFFRTKEKQLFRFDENRLNFLYMNGVIRPEKEGSRSYVRFSCPFVQKRLFNYFSFELFRYMGQLLEPFEDITDTITEGELHITNLLRRYERHLKKNREWMFQDAPRRKDLRIYEAVFHFNLYEFLNSFLANKKAQVWPEFPTGNGKTDLMIRYAGNLYGLELKSYTDD
;
A
#
# COMPACT_ATOMS: atom_id res chain seq x y z
N MET A 1 12.05 -24.52 10.33
CA MET A 1 11.41 -24.12 9.06
C MET A 1 10.95 -22.69 9.20
N ARG A 2 11.33 -21.84 8.29
CA ARG A 2 10.85 -20.44 8.22
C ARG A 2 9.36 -20.42 7.85
N LYS A 3 8.75 -19.23 7.98
CA LYS A 3 7.34 -19.00 7.69
C LYS A 3 7.16 -17.76 6.81
N PHE A 4 6.05 -17.68 6.10
CA PHE A 4 5.60 -16.39 5.60
C PHE A 4 5.13 -15.52 6.77
N SER A 5 5.41 -14.23 6.73
CA SER A 5 4.94 -13.29 7.76
C SER A 5 4.44 -12.00 7.13
N SER A 6 3.20 -11.69 7.41
CA SER A 6 2.54 -10.44 6.99
C SER A 6 2.62 -9.34 8.06
N TYR A 7 3.23 -9.62 9.22
CA TYR A 7 3.28 -8.73 10.37
C TYR A 7 4.71 -8.42 10.81
N GLY A 8 4.92 -7.18 11.21
CA GLY A 8 6.18 -6.73 11.80
C GLY A 8 7.36 -6.67 10.81
N PRO A 9 8.56 -6.35 11.31
CA PRO A 9 9.77 -6.40 10.52
C PRO A 9 10.14 -7.84 10.18
N VAL A 10 10.73 -8.03 9.00
CA VAL A 10 11.22 -9.35 8.57
C VAL A 10 12.41 -9.77 9.46
N ASP A 11 12.32 -10.97 10.04
CA ASP A 11 13.43 -11.68 10.65
C ASP A 11 13.94 -12.73 9.65
N THR A 12 15.19 -12.64 9.25
CA THR A 12 15.78 -13.49 8.20
C THR A 12 15.91 -14.96 8.59
N ASP A 13 15.95 -15.26 9.89
CA ASP A 13 16.05 -16.62 10.42
C ASP A 13 14.68 -17.28 10.55
N LEU A 14 13.62 -16.47 10.70
CA LEU A 14 12.26 -16.95 10.94
C LEU A 14 11.34 -16.82 9.73
N HIS A 15 11.64 -15.87 8.79
CA HIS A 15 10.71 -15.54 7.72
C HIS A 15 11.32 -15.74 6.34
N TYR A 16 10.51 -16.22 5.39
CA TYR A 16 10.85 -16.19 3.97
C TYR A 16 10.92 -14.74 3.50
N HIS A 17 11.98 -14.42 2.76
CA HIS A 17 12.25 -13.05 2.35
C HIS A 17 13.10 -12.99 1.09
N VAL A 18 13.15 -11.81 0.48
CA VAL A 18 14.05 -11.49 -0.63
C VAL A 18 15.17 -10.59 -0.12
N PRO A 19 16.43 -10.91 -0.39
CA PRO A 19 17.58 -10.15 0.14
C PRO A 19 17.61 -8.66 -0.29
N ARG A 20 17.19 -8.33 -1.52
CA ARG A 20 17.14 -6.95 -2.07
C ARG A 20 18.48 -6.20 -1.96
N GLU A 21 19.57 -6.89 -2.21
CA GLU A 21 20.94 -6.39 -2.03
C GLU A 21 21.20 -5.08 -2.79
N GLU A 22 20.71 -4.95 -4.02
CA GLU A 22 20.86 -3.73 -4.82
C GLU A 22 20.24 -2.49 -4.15
N LEU A 23 19.10 -2.64 -3.47
CA LEU A 23 18.47 -1.53 -2.74
C LEU A 23 19.26 -1.17 -1.49
N ILE A 24 19.80 -2.16 -0.79
CA ILE A 24 20.65 -1.96 0.38
C ILE A 24 21.93 -1.24 -0.03
N GLU A 25 22.60 -1.70 -1.10
CA GLU A 25 23.79 -1.05 -1.64
C GLU A 25 23.52 0.40 -2.07
N LYS A 26 22.39 0.63 -2.74
CA LYS A 26 21.96 1.97 -3.12
C LYS A 26 21.70 2.86 -1.90
N GLY A 27 21.10 2.31 -0.84
CA GLY A 27 20.91 3.00 0.44
C GLY A 27 22.25 3.40 1.07
N CYS A 28 23.20 2.46 1.15
CA CYS A 28 24.56 2.70 1.64
C CYS A 28 25.27 3.77 0.81
N PHE A 29 25.26 3.64 -0.52
CA PHE A 29 25.88 4.60 -1.42
C PHE A 29 25.30 6.02 -1.25
N GLN A 30 23.97 6.13 -1.12
CA GLN A 30 23.34 7.44 -0.93
C GLN A 30 23.77 8.06 0.42
N LEU A 31 23.79 7.30 1.49
CA LEU A 31 24.09 7.82 2.83
C LEU A 31 25.57 8.10 3.03
N LEU A 32 26.46 7.37 2.37
CA LEU A 32 27.91 7.65 2.35
C LEU A 32 28.31 8.76 1.38
N GLY A 33 27.55 8.91 0.28
CA GLY A 33 27.87 9.83 -0.82
C GLY A 33 28.91 9.28 -1.78
N GLU A 34 29.14 9.98 -2.88
CA GLU A 34 30.15 9.63 -3.89
C GLU A 34 31.60 9.67 -3.33
N ASN A 35 31.80 10.49 -2.32
CA ASN A 35 33.06 10.57 -1.59
C ASN A 35 32.80 10.68 -0.08
N PRO A 36 32.95 9.58 0.68
CA PRO A 36 32.71 9.55 2.12
C PRO A 36 33.54 10.55 2.94
N GLU A 37 34.66 11.01 2.40
CA GLU A 37 35.49 12.03 3.06
C GLU A 37 34.92 13.45 2.92
N LYS A 38 33.97 13.67 1.99
CA LYS A 38 33.31 14.97 1.79
C LYS A 38 31.97 15.09 2.46
N GLY A 39 31.16 14.06 2.36
CA GLY A 39 29.81 14.00 2.95
C GLY A 39 28.86 13.08 2.22
N GLY A 40 27.86 12.58 2.92
CA GLY A 40 26.77 11.81 2.40
C GLY A 40 25.61 12.68 1.91
N HIS A 41 24.56 12.02 1.44
CA HIS A 41 23.34 12.70 1.04
C HIS A 41 22.28 12.62 2.13
N TYR A 42 21.38 13.58 2.08
CA TYR A 42 20.13 13.56 2.85
C TYR A 42 19.05 13.04 1.90
N ILE A 43 18.42 11.94 2.28
CA ILE A 43 17.50 11.21 1.40
C ILE A 43 16.13 11.04 2.04
N THR A 44 15.09 10.95 1.21
CA THR A 44 13.80 10.38 1.59
C THR A 44 13.70 8.94 1.12
N VAL A 45 13.25 8.06 2.00
CA VAL A 45 12.95 6.67 1.67
C VAL A 45 11.44 6.51 1.74
N TRP A 46 10.83 6.15 0.62
CA TRP A 46 9.38 6.09 0.53
C TRP A 46 8.88 4.88 -0.23
N ALA A 47 7.76 4.39 0.19
CA ALA A 47 6.90 3.40 -0.47
C ALA A 47 5.59 3.32 0.30
N PRO A 48 4.54 2.72 -0.24
CA PRO A 48 3.34 2.37 0.52
C PRO A 48 3.65 1.54 1.77
N ARG A 49 2.64 1.35 2.63
CA ARG A 49 2.81 0.50 3.82
C ARG A 49 3.13 -0.94 3.44
N GLN A 50 3.92 -1.62 4.30
CA GLN A 50 4.33 -3.03 4.14
C GLN A 50 5.09 -3.35 2.83
N CYS A 51 5.77 -2.37 2.24
CA CYS A 51 6.67 -2.58 1.10
C CYS A 51 8.14 -2.86 1.49
N GLY A 52 8.42 -3.05 2.78
CA GLY A 52 9.75 -3.42 3.26
C GLY A 52 10.71 -2.25 3.49
N LYS A 53 10.25 -0.99 3.60
CA LYS A 53 11.09 0.20 3.88
C LYS A 53 12.00 0.00 5.07
N SER A 54 11.41 -0.28 6.24
CA SER A 54 12.16 -0.44 7.50
C SER A 54 13.13 -1.61 7.43
N TRP A 55 12.76 -2.70 6.74
CA TRP A 55 13.66 -3.84 6.55
C TRP A 55 14.90 -3.49 5.73
N VAL A 56 14.72 -2.87 4.56
CA VAL A 56 15.84 -2.42 3.71
C VAL A 56 16.74 -1.46 4.49
N MET A 57 16.15 -0.53 5.23
CA MET A 57 16.92 0.46 5.98
C MET A 57 17.61 -0.10 7.23
N ASN A 58 17.04 -1.14 7.87
CA ASN A 58 17.73 -1.87 8.94
C ASN A 58 18.98 -2.59 8.39
N ARG A 59 18.87 -3.26 7.25
CA ARG A 59 20.01 -3.91 6.58
C ARG A 59 21.05 -2.89 6.14
N THR A 60 20.62 -1.74 5.61
CA THR A 60 21.49 -0.61 5.27
C THR A 60 22.22 -0.10 6.51
N MET A 61 21.51 0.10 7.63
CA MET A 61 22.09 0.54 8.90
C MET A 61 23.17 -0.44 9.40
N TRP A 62 22.87 -1.75 9.43
CA TRP A 62 23.83 -2.75 9.91
C TRP A 62 25.08 -2.78 9.03
N ARG A 63 24.95 -2.72 7.72
CA ARG A 63 26.10 -2.67 6.79
C ARG A 63 26.94 -1.39 6.99
N LEU A 64 26.28 -0.25 7.16
CA LEU A 64 26.98 1.02 7.44
C LEU A 64 27.69 1.02 8.80
N ALA A 65 27.12 0.35 9.81
CA ALA A 65 27.71 0.26 11.15
C ALA A 65 29.02 -0.57 11.21
N GLU A 66 29.33 -1.34 10.17
CA GLU A 66 30.65 -2.00 10.03
C GLU A 66 31.77 -1.00 9.81
N ASP A 67 31.49 0.15 9.20
CA ASP A 67 32.45 1.25 8.99
C ASP A 67 32.61 2.08 10.27
N LYS A 68 33.68 1.82 11.01
CA LYS A 68 33.98 2.45 12.31
C LYS A 68 34.28 3.95 12.23
N ARG A 69 34.38 4.52 11.04
CA ARG A 69 34.55 5.97 10.85
C ARG A 69 33.25 6.75 11.19
N PHE A 70 32.10 6.09 11.20
CA PHE A 70 30.82 6.71 11.40
C PHE A 70 30.10 6.20 12.66
N HIS A 71 29.32 7.07 13.28
CA HIS A 71 28.17 6.64 14.07
C HIS A 71 27.00 6.39 13.13
N VAL A 72 26.27 5.31 13.33
CA VAL A 72 25.05 5.01 12.56
C VAL A 72 23.91 4.78 13.55
N LEU A 73 22.88 5.59 13.46
CA LEU A 73 21.76 5.56 14.39
C LEU A 73 20.42 5.55 13.63
N LYS A 74 19.54 4.64 14.03
CA LYS A 74 18.15 4.63 13.57
C LYS A 74 17.22 4.87 14.75
N LEU A 75 16.26 5.78 14.57
CA LEU A 75 15.20 6.08 15.55
C LEU A 75 13.83 5.80 14.94
N GLU A 76 12.93 5.24 15.74
CA GLU A 76 11.52 5.00 15.41
C GLU A 76 10.69 6.14 16.00
N LEU A 77 9.97 6.90 15.18
CA LEU A 77 9.30 8.13 15.61
C LEU A 77 7.78 7.97 15.81
N GLU A 78 7.20 6.78 15.60
CA GLU A 78 5.76 6.56 15.70
C GLU A 78 5.19 6.94 17.08
N TYR A 79 5.96 6.79 18.14
CA TYR A 79 5.52 7.14 19.51
C TYR A 79 5.23 8.64 19.69
N LEU A 80 5.74 9.50 18.80
CA LEU A 80 5.51 10.95 18.80
C LEU A 80 4.27 11.38 18.01
N LYS A 81 3.54 10.45 17.41
CA LYS A 81 2.42 10.70 16.50
C LYS A 81 1.30 11.57 17.08
N THR A 82 1.09 11.51 18.39
CA THR A 82 0.04 12.30 19.08
C THR A 82 0.56 13.61 19.66
N THR A 83 1.83 13.94 19.45
CA THR A 83 2.46 15.15 19.98
C THR A 83 2.36 16.27 18.93
N GLU A 84 1.66 17.36 19.27
CA GLU A 84 1.49 18.53 18.40
C GLU A 84 2.55 19.60 18.61
N ASP A 85 3.27 19.57 19.73
CA ASP A 85 4.30 20.53 20.07
C ASP A 85 5.63 20.17 19.39
N LYS A 86 6.05 21.01 18.41
CA LYS A 86 7.30 20.84 17.66
C LYS A 86 8.55 20.86 18.55
N ASP A 87 8.57 21.70 19.58
CA ASP A 87 9.74 21.83 20.46
C ASP A 87 9.88 20.61 21.36
N ARG A 88 8.76 20.10 21.89
CA ARG A 88 8.74 18.81 22.60
C ARG A 88 9.20 17.64 21.73
N ILE A 89 8.77 17.60 20.45
CA ILE A 89 9.23 16.58 19.50
C ILE A 89 10.75 16.68 19.31
N ALA A 90 11.28 17.88 19.08
CA ALA A 90 12.71 18.11 18.93
C ALA A 90 13.52 17.66 20.17
N ILE A 91 13.02 17.99 21.37
CA ILE A 91 13.63 17.60 22.65
C ILE A 91 13.63 16.07 22.81
N CYS A 92 12.52 15.39 22.48
CA CYS A 92 12.45 13.92 22.53
C CYS A 92 13.45 13.26 21.57
N ILE A 93 13.49 13.69 20.31
CA ILE A 93 14.45 13.15 19.32
C ILE A 93 15.90 13.44 19.76
N ALA A 94 16.16 14.63 20.28
CA ALA A 94 17.48 15.00 20.81
C ALA A 94 17.94 14.10 21.97
N ARG A 95 17.02 13.83 22.89
CA ARG A 95 17.27 12.91 24.01
C ARG A 95 17.59 11.51 23.48
N ASP A 96 16.79 10.98 22.57
CA ASP A 96 16.98 9.65 22.02
C ASP A 96 18.33 9.53 21.27
N ILE A 97 18.76 10.59 20.56
CA ILE A 97 20.10 10.67 19.95
C ILE A 97 21.19 10.66 21.02
N THR A 98 21.08 11.51 22.05
CA THR A 98 22.12 11.66 23.09
C THR A 98 22.25 10.40 23.93
N GLU A 99 21.14 9.77 24.30
CA GLU A 99 21.14 8.51 25.04
C GLU A 99 21.76 7.36 24.22
N SER A 100 21.37 7.24 22.94
CA SER A 100 21.88 6.18 22.06
C SER A 100 23.37 6.29 21.77
N LEU A 101 23.90 7.51 21.69
CA LEU A 101 25.32 7.77 21.46
C LEU A 101 26.14 7.91 22.75
N GLY A 102 25.50 7.85 23.94
CA GLY A 102 26.17 7.99 25.25
C GLY A 102 26.71 9.41 25.49
N LEU A 103 26.15 10.44 24.86
CA LEU A 103 26.55 11.82 25.01
C LEU A 103 26.10 12.38 26.37
N LYS A 104 27.00 13.04 27.09
CA LYS A 104 26.68 13.59 28.43
C LYS A 104 26.56 15.10 28.38
N ASN A 105 25.63 15.64 29.21
CA ASN A 105 25.47 17.08 29.44
C ASN A 105 25.04 17.89 28.20
N ILE A 106 24.31 17.27 27.30
CA ILE A 106 23.75 17.94 26.12
C ILE A 106 22.24 17.88 26.21
N SER A 107 21.61 19.04 26.21
CA SER A 107 20.16 19.21 26.13
C SER A 107 19.84 20.40 25.24
N ILE A 108 18.75 20.32 24.53
CA ILE A 108 18.18 21.43 23.78
C ILE A 108 16.86 21.86 24.44
N SER A 109 16.50 23.12 24.28
CA SER A 109 15.27 23.69 24.87
C SER A 109 14.13 23.86 23.86
N ASN A 110 14.46 23.85 22.56
CA ASN A 110 13.51 24.07 21.49
C ASN A 110 14.06 23.56 20.14
N MET A 111 13.21 23.64 19.11
CA MET A 111 13.53 23.23 17.73
C MET A 111 14.72 24.00 17.13
N ASP A 112 14.86 25.28 17.46
CA ASP A 112 15.89 26.15 16.87
C ASP A 112 17.30 25.71 17.31
N GLU A 113 17.41 25.10 18.50
CA GLU A 113 18.66 24.56 19.05
C GLU A 113 18.99 23.15 18.53
N PHE A 114 18.09 22.49 17.79
CA PHE A 114 18.27 21.10 17.35
C PHE A 114 19.56 20.88 16.56
N HIS A 115 20.02 21.86 15.78
CA HIS A 115 21.23 21.79 15.00
C HIS A 115 22.51 21.66 15.86
N LEU A 116 22.50 22.15 17.10
CA LEU A 116 23.66 22.13 18.02
C LEU A 116 24.13 20.72 18.37
N LEU A 117 23.21 19.73 18.33
CA LEU A 117 23.53 18.33 18.58
C LEU A 117 24.59 17.76 17.63
N PHE A 118 24.71 18.31 16.45
CA PHE A 118 25.54 17.78 15.38
C PHE A 118 26.89 18.50 15.21
N GLN A 119 27.23 19.39 16.13
CA GLN A 119 28.49 20.12 16.11
C GLN A 119 29.69 19.19 16.47
N ASN A 120 30.88 19.54 15.98
CA ASN A 120 32.10 18.76 16.21
C ASN A 120 32.65 18.81 17.64
N ASN A 121 32.14 19.72 18.47
CA ASN A 121 32.42 19.75 19.92
C ASN A 121 31.43 18.84 20.69
N VAL A 122 30.40 18.29 20.04
CA VAL A 122 29.41 17.40 20.59
C VAL A 122 29.61 15.95 20.16
N LEU A 123 29.81 15.74 18.87
CA LEU A 123 30.07 14.42 18.27
C LEU A 123 31.59 14.21 18.08
N ASP A 124 32.04 13.02 18.40
CA ASP A 124 33.45 12.58 18.18
C ASP A 124 33.69 12.02 16.76
N LYS A 125 32.61 11.60 16.08
CA LYS A 125 32.62 11.03 14.71
C LYS A 125 31.44 11.52 13.90
N PRO A 126 31.57 11.53 12.55
CA PRO A 126 30.45 11.79 11.68
C PRO A 126 29.25 10.82 11.92
N LEU A 127 28.06 11.35 11.95
CA LEU A 127 26.82 10.62 12.20
C LEU A 127 26.01 10.41 10.92
N ILE A 128 25.57 9.19 10.68
CA ILE A 128 24.52 8.85 9.73
C ILE A 128 23.25 8.60 10.54
N LEU A 129 22.22 9.41 10.32
CA LEU A 129 20.97 9.39 11.07
C LEU A 129 19.82 8.89 10.20
N ILE A 130 19.11 7.87 10.66
CA ILE A 130 17.94 7.28 10.01
C ILE A 130 16.73 7.51 10.91
N LEU A 131 15.73 8.21 10.41
CA LEU A 131 14.48 8.51 11.13
C LEU A 131 13.34 7.77 10.46
N ASP A 132 12.83 6.71 11.12
CA ASP A 132 11.71 5.91 10.62
C ASP A 132 10.38 6.46 11.12
N GLU A 133 9.31 6.29 10.31
CA GLU A 133 7.98 6.85 10.51
C GLU A 133 8.02 8.38 10.71
N PHE A 134 8.89 9.06 9.94
CA PHE A 134 9.06 10.52 10.00
C PHE A 134 7.77 11.28 9.67
N ASP A 135 6.92 10.73 8.83
CA ASP A 135 5.62 11.28 8.47
C ASP A 135 4.52 11.07 9.53
N ALA A 136 4.83 10.40 10.65
CA ALA A 136 3.96 10.35 11.82
C ALA A 136 3.97 11.66 12.62
N LEU A 137 5.00 12.49 12.45
CA LEU A 137 5.14 13.77 13.16
C LEU A 137 4.14 14.82 12.65
N CYS A 138 3.81 15.81 13.50
CA CYS A 138 3.02 16.96 13.08
C CYS A 138 3.77 17.82 12.03
N GLU A 139 3.03 18.52 11.18
CA GLU A 139 3.61 19.33 10.08
C GLU A 139 4.62 20.38 10.54
N ALA A 140 4.38 21.00 11.70
CA ALA A 140 5.28 22.00 12.26
C ALA A 140 6.63 21.39 12.63
N ALA A 141 6.66 20.18 13.19
CA ALA A 141 7.87 19.47 13.52
C ALA A 141 8.60 18.98 12.25
N ILE A 142 7.88 18.42 11.28
CA ILE A 142 8.44 18.02 9.98
C ILE A 142 9.13 19.22 9.31
N SER A 143 8.46 20.37 9.24
CA SER A 143 9.02 21.61 8.66
C SER A 143 10.25 22.10 9.42
N GLY A 144 10.21 22.08 10.75
CA GLY A 144 11.32 22.55 11.60
C GLY A 144 12.56 21.67 11.46
N LEU A 145 12.40 20.35 11.60
CA LEU A 145 13.48 19.38 11.42
C LEU A 145 14.07 19.43 10.01
N ALA A 146 13.20 19.50 9.00
CA ALA A 146 13.60 19.65 7.62
C ALA A 146 14.44 20.92 7.40
N GLY A 147 14.04 22.03 7.98
CA GLY A 147 14.77 23.30 7.96
C GLY A 147 16.15 23.18 8.63
N ALA A 148 16.22 22.56 9.81
CA ALA A 148 17.46 22.32 10.53
C ALA A 148 18.43 21.43 9.70
N PHE A 149 17.96 20.32 9.15
CA PHE A 149 18.78 19.44 8.30
C PHE A 149 19.28 20.15 7.04
N ARG A 150 18.43 20.93 6.39
CA ARG A 150 18.86 21.73 5.22
C ARG A 150 19.96 22.73 5.57
N ASN A 151 19.81 23.43 6.69
CA ASN A 151 20.83 24.38 7.15
C ASN A 151 22.16 23.68 7.38
N ILE A 152 22.17 22.56 8.13
CA ILE A 152 23.37 21.75 8.38
C ILE A 152 23.99 21.28 7.06
N HIS A 153 23.18 20.74 6.15
CA HIS A 153 23.66 20.27 4.84
C HIS A 153 24.36 21.39 4.05
N ASN A 154 23.77 22.59 4.00
CA ASN A 154 24.34 23.72 3.28
C ASN A 154 25.66 24.19 3.91
N GLN A 155 25.74 24.26 5.24
CA GLN A 155 26.97 24.63 5.94
C GLN A 155 28.07 23.59 5.73
N ARG A 156 27.74 22.29 5.82
CA ARG A 156 28.69 21.22 5.52
C ARG A 156 29.19 21.25 4.08
N ARG A 157 28.34 21.59 3.11
CA ARG A 157 28.73 21.69 1.70
C ARG A 157 29.70 22.81 1.44
N ASN A 158 29.56 23.90 2.16
CA ASN A 158 30.41 25.09 2.02
C ASN A 158 31.72 24.96 2.82
N ASP A 159 31.82 24.02 3.76
CA ASP A 159 33.00 23.74 4.55
C ASP A 159 33.97 22.85 3.74
N PRO A 160 35.19 23.33 3.39
CA PRO A 160 36.16 22.58 2.59
C PRO A 160 36.85 21.44 3.34
N ASN A 161 36.73 21.37 4.65
CA ASN A 161 37.40 20.37 5.48
C ASN A 161 36.88 18.94 5.18
N PRO A 162 37.71 17.91 5.50
CA PRO A 162 37.26 16.52 5.51
C PRO A 162 36.07 16.31 6.46
N THR A 163 35.22 15.33 6.19
CA THR A 163 33.96 15.12 6.88
C THR A 163 34.08 15.08 8.41
N HIS A 164 35.16 14.51 8.95
CA HIS A 164 35.41 14.38 10.39
C HIS A 164 35.96 15.67 11.06
N LYS A 165 36.27 16.72 10.26
CA LYS A 165 36.80 18.03 10.72
C LYS A 165 35.83 19.18 10.43
N LYS A 166 34.69 18.90 9.82
CA LYS A 166 33.66 19.92 9.55
C LYS A 166 33.05 20.43 10.86
N GLU A 167 32.51 21.64 10.82
CA GLU A 167 31.81 22.22 11.96
C GLU A 167 30.62 21.35 12.41
N TYR A 168 29.82 20.82 11.45
CA TYR A 168 28.77 19.87 11.73
C TYR A 168 29.15 18.45 11.27
N LEU A 169 28.88 17.46 12.12
CA LEU A 169 29.22 16.05 11.85
C LEU A 169 28.05 15.20 11.42
N LEU A 170 26.86 15.78 11.11
CA LEU A 170 25.74 15.04 10.52
C LEU A 170 26.04 14.69 9.05
N HIS A 171 26.61 13.51 8.81
CA HIS A 171 27.14 13.07 7.53
C HIS A 171 26.06 12.77 6.50
N GLY A 172 25.10 11.95 6.86
CA GLY A 172 23.97 11.53 6.01
C GLY A 172 22.68 11.44 6.82
N VAL A 173 21.53 11.62 6.15
CA VAL A 173 20.21 11.53 6.78
C VAL A 173 19.28 10.73 5.89
N ALA A 174 18.55 9.77 6.45
CA ALA A 174 17.43 9.11 5.80
C ALA A 174 16.13 9.39 6.57
N LEU A 175 15.16 9.97 5.89
CA LEU A 175 13.80 10.18 6.39
C LEU A 175 12.88 9.16 5.75
N ILE A 176 12.33 8.24 6.55
CA ILE A 176 11.50 7.13 6.07
C ILE A 176 10.04 7.45 6.37
N GLY A 177 9.18 7.30 5.37
CA GLY A 177 7.74 7.51 5.52
C GLY A 177 6.95 7.01 4.32
N VAL A 178 5.63 7.09 4.42
CA VAL A 178 4.70 6.85 3.31
C VAL A 178 4.62 8.11 2.44
N ARG A 179 4.61 9.28 3.07
CA ARG A 179 4.57 10.57 2.36
C ARG A 179 5.97 10.93 1.89
N SER A 180 6.06 11.37 0.66
CA SER A 180 7.23 12.15 0.25
C SER A 180 7.23 13.44 1.07
N VAL A 181 8.28 13.68 1.85
CA VAL A 181 8.51 14.99 2.52
C VAL A 181 8.60 16.13 1.49
N LEU A 182 8.67 15.77 0.22
CA LEU A 182 8.59 16.65 -0.95
C LEU A 182 7.18 17.27 -1.16
N GLY A 183 6.34 17.30 -0.13
CA GLY A 183 4.94 17.73 -0.10
C GLY A 183 4.56 18.78 -1.14
N ILE A 184 3.76 18.34 -2.10
CA ILE A 184 2.99 19.17 -3.03
C ILE A 184 2.03 20.10 -2.25
N GLU A 185 1.74 19.77 -0.98
CA GLU A 185 0.83 20.52 -0.11
C GLU A 185 1.44 21.80 0.49
N ASN A 186 2.76 21.99 0.43
CA ASN A 186 3.39 23.19 0.95
C ASN A 186 3.43 24.33 -0.08
N ALA A 187 2.45 25.22 -0.04
CA ALA A 187 2.40 26.47 -0.84
C ALA A 187 3.66 27.36 -0.64
N LYS A 188 4.49 27.12 0.35
CA LYS A 188 5.74 27.84 0.67
C LYS A 188 7.01 27.20 0.08
N GLY A 189 6.88 26.16 -0.75
CA GLY A 189 7.99 25.40 -1.32
C GLY A 189 8.51 24.31 -0.40
N SER A 190 9.02 23.21 -0.99
CA SER A 190 9.59 22.11 -0.21
C SER A 190 10.82 22.59 0.56
N PRO A 191 10.89 22.42 1.88
CA PRO A 191 12.10 22.74 2.66
C PRO A 191 13.29 21.88 2.26
N PHE A 192 13.09 20.85 1.42
CA PHE A 192 14.07 19.81 1.09
C PHE A 192 14.47 19.80 -0.40
N ASN A 193 14.79 20.94 -1.01
CA ASN A 193 15.36 21.01 -2.38
C ASN A 193 16.74 20.32 -2.53
N VAL A 194 17.24 19.71 -1.49
CA VAL A 194 18.60 19.13 -1.40
C VAL A 194 18.59 17.62 -1.42
N GLN A 195 17.39 17.00 -1.55
CA GLN A 195 17.21 15.56 -1.36
C GLN A 195 17.30 14.73 -2.62
N ARG A 196 17.89 13.56 -2.44
CA ARG A 196 17.68 12.40 -3.30
C ARG A 196 16.56 11.53 -2.72
N SER A 197 15.90 10.78 -3.57
CA SER A 197 14.79 9.92 -3.17
C SER A 197 15.16 8.46 -3.43
N LEU A 198 14.92 7.60 -2.44
CA LEU A 198 15.03 6.15 -2.56
C LEU A 198 13.61 5.57 -2.51
N HIS A 199 13.10 5.16 -3.64
CA HIS A 199 11.85 4.41 -3.73
C HIS A 199 12.11 2.92 -3.50
N ILE A 200 11.32 2.29 -2.64
CA ILE A 200 11.32 0.84 -2.45
C ILE A 200 10.20 0.25 -3.31
N PRO A 201 10.51 -0.42 -4.43
CA PRO A 201 9.51 -0.99 -5.31
C PRO A 201 8.89 -2.26 -4.75
N GLU A 202 7.75 -2.67 -5.31
CA GLU A 202 7.15 -3.98 -5.10
C GLU A 202 8.12 -5.09 -5.51
N LEU A 203 7.83 -6.33 -5.12
CA LEU A 203 8.57 -7.52 -5.54
C LEU A 203 8.36 -7.78 -7.03
N THR A 204 9.40 -8.21 -7.72
CA THR A 204 9.26 -8.75 -9.06
C THR A 204 8.59 -10.13 -9.02
N PHE A 205 8.26 -10.67 -10.20
CA PHE A 205 7.75 -12.04 -10.29
C PHE A 205 8.76 -13.04 -9.75
N GLU A 206 10.02 -12.91 -10.15
CA GLU A 206 11.13 -13.79 -9.75
C GLU A 206 11.39 -13.69 -8.23
N GLU A 207 11.28 -12.51 -7.67
CA GLU A 207 11.39 -12.29 -6.23
C GLU A 207 10.23 -12.97 -5.48
N THR A 208 9.00 -12.84 -5.97
CA THR A 208 7.83 -13.51 -5.41
C THR A 208 7.96 -15.03 -5.51
N GLU A 209 8.31 -15.54 -6.68
CA GLU A 209 8.54 -16.96 -6.90
C GLU A 209 9.63 -17.50 -5.96
N SER A 210 10.75 -16.77 -5.80
CA SER A 210 11.84 -17.17 -4.92
C SER A 210 11.37 -17.42 -3.48
N MET A 211 10.42 -16.64 -2.95
CA MET A 211 9.88 -16.87 -1.59
C MET A 211 9.13 -18.20 -1.50
N PHE A 212 8.32 -18.54 -2.49
CA PHE A 212 7.62 -19.84 -2.53
C PHE A 212 8.58 -21.00 -2.76
N ARG A 213 9.64 -20.83 -3.57
CA ARG A 213 10.68 -21.87 -3.74
C ARG A 213 11.50 -22.10 -2.48
N GLN A 214 11.76 -21.08 -1.66
CA GLN A 214 12.34 -21.25 -0.33
C GLN A 214 11.44 -22.11 0.57
N TYR A 215 10.11 -21.85 0.56
CA TYR A 215 9.15 -22.69 1.26
C TYR A 215 9.20 -24.16 0.79
N GLU A 216 9.17 -24.41 -0.53
CA GLU A 216 9.27 -25.78 -1.06
C GLU A 216 10.53 -26.52 -0.59
N GLN A 217 11.68 -25.81 -0.58
CA GLN A 217 12.95 -26.39 -0.17
C GLN A 217 12.97 -26.80 1.31
N GLU A 218 12.33 -26.01 2.17
CA GLU A 218 12.34 -26.29 3.61
C GLU A 218 11.21 -27.21 4.07
N SER A 219 10.03 -27.08 3.49
CA SER A 219 8.84 -27.88 3.88
C SER A 219 8.77 -29.22 3.14
N GLY A 220 9.38 -29.33 1.96
CA GLY A 220 9.21 -30.46 1.04
C GLY A 220 7.89 -30.45 0.28
N GLN A 221 6.94 -29.57 0.61
CA GLN A 221 5.67 -29.43 -0.10
C GLN A 221 5.85 -28.63 -1.39
N LYS A 222 5.42 -29.18 -2.51
CA LYS A 222 5.46 -28.51 -3.80
C LYS A 222 4.35 -27.43 -3.89
N VAL A 223 4.63 -26.36 -4.61
CA VAL A 223 3.66 -25.31 -4.95
C VAL A 223 3.55 -25.26 -6.47
N GLU A 224 2.35 -25.51 -6.99
CA GLU A 224 2.11 -25.41 -8.43
C GLU A 224 2.40 -24.01 -8.94
N GLN A 225 2.99 -23.93 -10.15
CA GLN A 225 3.31 -22.64 -10.77
C GLN A 225 2.08 -21.72 -10.87
N ALA A 226 0.92 -22.30 -11.19
CA ALA A 226 -0.34 -21.57 -11.28
C ALA A 226 -0.73 -20.83 -9.99
N VAL A 227 -0.34 -21.35 -8.80
CA VAL A 227 -0.56 -20.66 -7.52
C VAL A 227 0.33 -19.43 -7.40
N ILE A 228 1.62 -19.58 -7.73
CA ILE A 228 2.59 -18.47 -7.69
C ILE A 228 2.19 -17.38 -8.68
N ASP A 229 1.85 -17.77 -9.91
CA ASP A 229 1.37 -16.85 -10.95
C ASP A 229 0.14 -16.07 -10.49
N ARG A 230 -0.80 -16.75 -9.81
CA ARG A 230 -2.02 -16.13 -9.33
C ARG A 230 -1.78 -15.20 -8.14
N VAL A 231 -0.92 -15.59 -7.18
CA VAL A 231 -0.51 -14.70 -6.09
C VAL A 231 0.12 -13.43 -6.64
N PHE A 232 1.06 -13.55 -7.58
CA PHE A 232 1.70 -12.39 -8.19
C PHE A 232 0.70 -11.53 -8.97
N TYR A 233 -0.17 -12.13 -9.77
CA TYR A 233 -1.20 -11.42 -10.52
C TYR A 233 -2.10 -10.59 -9.59
N GLU A 234 -2.63 -11.19 -8.53
CA GLU A 234 -3.56 -10.52 -7.62
C GLU A 234 -2.89 -9.47 -6.73
N THR A 235 -1.62 -9.66 -6.36
CA THR A 235 -0.88 -8.76 -5.46
C THR A 235 0.01 -7.76 -6.19
N GLN A 236 0.36 -8.03 -7.45
CA GLN A 236 1.36 -7.28 -8.22
C GLN A 236 2.68 -7.11 -7.46
N GLY A 237 3.06 -8.14 -6.67
CA GLY A 237 4.29 -8.16 -5.91
C GLY A 237 4.30 -7.28 -4.66
N GLN A 238 3.17 -6.77 -4.18
CA GLN A 238 3.12 -6.00 -2.93
C GLN A 238 3.56 -6.92 -1.76
N PRO A 239 4.71 -6.64 -1.11
CA PRO A 239 5.38 -7.61 -0.23
C PRO A 239 4.51 -8.11 0.92
N GLY A 240 3.75 -7.21 1.56
CA GLY A 240 2.85 -7.57 2.64
C GLY A 240 1.69 -8.47 2.20
N LEU A 241 1.15 -8.27 0.98
CA LEU A 241 0.11 -9.14 0.43
C LEU A 241 0.67 -10.48 -0.05
N VAL A 242 1.84 -10.49 -0.68
CA VAL A 242 2.53 -11.75 -1.07
C VAL A 242 2.77 -12.62 0.17
N SER A 243 3.33 -12.02 1.23
CA SER A 243 3.57 -12.72 2.49
C SER A 243 2.27 -13.18 3.14
N TRP A 244 1.21 -12.37 3.08
CA TRP A 244 -0.08 -12.73 3.67
C TRP A 244 -0.74 -13.91 2.94
N PHE A 245 -0.76 -13.91 1.62
CA PHE A 245 -1.23 -15.08 0.87
C PHE A 245 -0.37 -16.32 1.10
N GLY A 246 0.96 -16.15 1.18
CA GLY A 246 1.86 -17.22 1.58
C GLY A 246 1.51 -17.80 2.94
N GLU A 247 1.30 -16.94 3.95
CA GLU A 247 0.91 -17.33 5.30
C GLU A 247 -0.44 -18.10 5.30
N LEU A 248 -1.47 -17.56 4.65
CA LEU A 248 -2.79 -18.20 4.57
C LEU A 248 -2.72 -19.58 3.90
N LEU A 249 -1.93 -19.72 2.83
CA LEU A 249 -1.80 -20.96 2.06
C LEU A 249 -0.98 -22.03 2.79
N THR A 250 0.01 -21.63 3.61
CA THR A 250 0.98 -22.57 4.19
C THR A 250 0.78 -22.83 5.68
N GLU A 251 0.28 -21.86 6.45
CA GLU A 251 -0.03 -22.00 7.87
C GLU A 251 -1.52 -22.27 8.14
N GLY A 252 -2.39 -21.81 7.20
CA GLY A 252 -3.84 -21.93 7.34
C GLY A 252 -4.46 -20.91 8.30
N TYR A 253 -5.74 -21.07 8.55
CA TYR A 253 -6.56 -20.28 9.50
C TYR A 253 -7.82 -21.07 9.86
N ASP A 254 -8.71 -20.55 10.71
CA ASP A 254 -9.86 -21.28 11.27
C ASP A 254 -10.71 -22.06 10.25
N ARG A 255 -10.84 -21.53 9.01
CA ARG A 255 -11.66 -22.16 7.95
C ARG A 255 -10.88 -22.99 6.96
N TYR A 256 -9.56 -22.87 6.95
CA TYR A 256 -8.69 -23.56 6.00
C TYR A 256 -7.48 -24.14 6.70
N GLN A 257 -7.29 -25.46 6.54
CA GLN A 257 -6.11 -26.17 7.00
C GLN A 257 -5.39 -26.74 5.77
N PRO A 258 -4.14 -26.32 5.49
CA PRO A 258 -3.41 -26.81 4.33
C PRO A 258 -3.11 -28.31 4.47
N ASP A 259 -3.30 -29.05 3.39
CA ASP A 259 -2.91 -30.44 3.30
C ASP A 259 -1.47 -30.55 2.82
N HIS A 260 -0.54 -30.67 3.76
CA HIS A 260 0.91 -30.76 3.45
C HIS A 260 1.33 -32.08 2.78
N SER A 261 0.44 -33.06 2.65
CA SER A 261 0.75 -34.36 2.00
C SER A 261 0.73 -34.29 0.47
N ARG A 262 0.19 -33.23 -0.11
CA ARG A 262 0.07 -32.99 -1.54
C ARG A 262 0.59 -31.61 -1.95
N PRO A 263 0.85 -31.38 -3.25
CA PRO A 263 1.15 -30.03 -3.72
C PRO A 263 0.03 -29.04 -3.44
N LEU A 264 0.39 -27.81 -3.11
CA LEU A 264 -0.54 -26.67 -3.15
C LEU A 264 -0.94 -26.40 -4.59
N ASN A 265 -2.23 -26.35 -4.86
CA ASN A 265 -2.79 -26.17 -6.20
C ASN A 265 -3.73 -24.96 -6.28
N ILE A 266 -4.22 -24.67 -7.48
CA ILE A 266 -5.05 -23.50 -7.74
C ILE A 266 -6.39 -23.52 -6.96
N ALA A 267 -6.94 -24.70 -6.65
CA ALA A 267 -8.16 -24.78 -5.87
C ALA A 267 -7.95 -24.36 -4.40
N ASP A 268 -6.76 -24.63 -3.83
CA ASP A 268 -6.38 -24.13 -2.51
C ASP A 268 -6.32 -22.61 -2.53
N PHE A 269 -5.70 -22.02 -3.57
CA PHE A 269 -5.66 -20.59 -3.72
C PHE A 269 -7.06 -19.97 -3.85
N ASP A 270 -7.91 -20.51 -4.72
CA ASP A 270 -9.26 -20.00 -4.96
C ASP A 270 -10.09 -20.00 -3.66
N TYR A 271 -9.96 -21.05 -2.84
CA TYR A 271 -10.64 -21.13 -1.54
C TYR A 271 -10.16 -20.05 -0.57
N VAL A 272 -8.85 -19.94 -0.39
CA VAL A 272 -8.22 -18.91 0.48
C VAL A 272 -8.53 -17.51 -0.02
N TYR A 273 -8.52 -17.30 -1.34
CA TYR A 273 -8.77 -16.02 -1.97
C TYR A 273 -10.20 -15.50 -1.73
N GLU A 274 -11.19 -16.37 -1.75
CA GLU A 274 -12.58 -16.02 -1.45
C GLU A 274 -12.73 -15.50 -0.02
N ASP A 275 -12.15 -16.17 0.96
CA ASP A 275 -12.14 -15.71 2.34
C ASP A 275 -11.31 -14.43 2.53
N ALA A 276 -10.19 -14.31 1.84
CA ALA A 276 -9.36 -13.10 1.84
C ALA A 276 -10.11 -11.88 1.30
N LEU A 277 -10.96 -12.07 0.28
CA LEU A 277 -11.77 -10.99 -0.28
C LEU A 277 -12.89 -10.53 0.65
N ASN A 278 -13.50 -11.43 1.43
CA ASN A 278 -14.79 -11.16 2.06
C ASN A 278 -14.75 -11.21 3.60
N VAL A 279 -13.90 -12.03 4.19
CA VAL A 279 -13.97 -12.39 5.61
C VAL A 279 -12.71 -12.01 6.38
N LEU A 280 -11.53 -12.27 5.82
CA LEU A 280 -10.28 -12.15 6.56
C LEU A 280 -9.83 -10.68 6.67
N PRO A 281 -9.45 -10.22 7.88
CA PRO A 281 -8.89 -8.91 8.06
C PRO A 281 -7.44 -8.84 7.53
N ASN A 282 -7.09 -7.72 6.93
CA ASN A 282 -5.71 -7.40 6.59
C ASN A 282 -5.47 -5.92 6.84
N ASN A 283 -4.49 -5.59 7.67
CA ASN A 283 -4.24 -4.21 8.11
C ASN A 283 -3.84 -3.27 6.96
N THR A 284 -3.13 -3.78 5.96
CA THR A 284 -2.80 -2.99 4.77
C THR A 284 -4.05 -2.61 4.02
N VAL A 285 -4.92 -3.59 3.74
CA VAL A 285 -6.18 -3.36 3.04
C VAL A 285 -7.11 -2.43 3.81
N LEU A 286 -7.24 -2.62 5.13
CA LEU A 286 -8.05 -1.74 5.99
C LEU A 286 -7.54 -0.30 5.95
N ASN A 287 -6.21 -0.11 5.93
CA ASN A 287 -5.60 1.21 5.79
C ASN A 287 -5.92 1.82 4.42
N LEU A 288 -5.75 1.06 3.33
CA LEU A 288 -6.06 1.51 1.97
C LEU A 288 -7.53 1.94 1.84
N ILE A 289 -8.46 1.14 2.35
CA ILE A 289 -9.90 1.48 2.39
C ILE A 289 -10.11 2.78 3.19
N SER A 290 -9.45 2.93 4.34
CA SER A 290 -9.60 4.13 5.17
C SER A 290 -9.15 5.42 4.45
N LYS A 291 -8.18 5.32 3.54
CA LYS A 291 -7.70 6.44 2.71
C LYS A 291 -8.62 6.69 1.51
N ALA A 292 -9.08 5.63 0.87
CA ALA A 292 -9.93 5.70 -0.31
C ALA A 292 -11.36 6.23 -0.03
N LYS A 293 -11.90 5.99 1.18
CA LYS A 293 -13.28 6.34 1.53
C LYS A 293 -13.50 7.80 1.96
N GLN A 294 -12.44 8.56 2.21
CA GLN A 294 -12.52 9.95 2.66
C GLN A 294 -12.60 10.91 1.46
N GLU A 295 -13.48 11.91 1.52
CA GLU A 295 -13.44 12.99 0.54
C GLU A 295 -12.18 13.86 0.73
N PRO A 296 -11.59 14.38 -0.34
CA PRO A 296 -12.05 14.35 -1.74
C PRO A 296 -11.62 13.10 -2.54
N HIS A 297 -11.02 12.10 -1.89
CA HIS A 297 -10.46 10.91 -2.56
C HIS A 297 -11.55 9.92 -2.96
N LYS A 298 -12.62 9.78 -2.14
CA LYS A 298 -13.74 8.86 -2.42
C LYS A 298 -14.35 9.09 -3.80
N SER A 299 -14.69 10.35 -4.10
CA SER A 299 -15.26 10.71 -5.42
C SER A 299 -14.33 10.32 -6.56
N LEU A 300 -13.02 10.53 -6.41
CA LEU A 300 -12.03 10.17 -7.41
C LEU A 300 -11.89 8.66 -7.58
N VAL A 301 -11.88 7.90 -6.48
CA VAL A 301 -11.82 6.42 -6.52
C VAL A 301 -13.05 5.84 -7.20
N LEU A 302 -14.24 6.40 -6.96
CA LEU A 302 -15.46 6.01 -7.66
C LEU A 302 -15.38 6.25 -9.18
N GLU A 303 -14.66 7.30 -9.61
CA GLU A 303 -14.40 7.54 -11.03
C GLU A 303 -13.49 6.48 -11.66
N PHE A 304 -12.55 5.91 -10.90
CA PHE A 304 -11.64 4.87 -11.41
C PHE A 304 -12.34 3.53 -11.72
N PHE A 305 -13.50 3.26 -11.12
CA PHE A 305 -14.31 2.10 -11.45
C PHE A 305 -15.08 2.25 -12.78
N ARG A 306 -14.91 3.37 -13.49
CA ARG A 306 -15.46 3.55 -14.82
C ARG A 306 -14.65 2.76 -15.84
N THR A 307 -15.35 2.08 -16.73
CA THR A 307 -14.73 1.18 -17.71
C THR A 307 -14.24 1.89 -18.99
N LYS A 308 -14.71 3.12 -19.28
CA LYS A 308 -14.54 3.73 -20.62
C LYS A 308 -13.39 4.73 -20.77
N GLU A 309 -13.00 5.43 -19.74
CA GLU A 309 -11.98 6.49 -19.85
C GLU A 309 -10.79 6.21 -18.94
N LYS A 310 -9.59 6.07 -19.53
CA LYS A 310 -8.35 5.99 -18.79
C LYS A 310 -7.96 7.36 -18.28
N GLN A 311 -7.88 7.55 -16.98
CA GLN A 311 -7.40 8.79 -16.39
C GLN A 311 -5.88 8.89 -16.47
N LEU A 312 -5.37 10.03 -16.93
CA LEU A 312 -3.93 10.31 -16.91
C LEU A 312 -3.44 10.45 -15.47
N PHE A 313 -2.35 9.78 -15.17
CA PHE A 313 -1.64 9.97 -13.90
C PHE A 313 -0.77 11.24 -13.98
N ARG A 314 -0.89 12.08 -12.97
CA ARG A 314 -0.04 13.25 -12.76
C ARG A 314 0.41 13.28 -11.31
N PHE A 315 1.71 13.26 -11.10
CA PHE A 315 2.31 13.28 -9.76
C PHE A 315 2.02 14.59 -9.01
N ASP A 316 1.86 15.68 -9.72
CA ASP A 316 1.58 17.04 -9.23
C ASP A 316 0.09 17.30 -8.94
N GLU A 317 -0.80 16.34 -9.19
CA GLU A 317 -2.20 16.40 -8.75
C GLU A 317 -2.34 15.81 -7.35
N ASN A 318 -2.70 16.64 -6.37
CA ASN A 318 -2.66 16.29 -4.94
C ASN A 318 -3.43 15.01 -4.58
N ARG A 319 -4.62 14.81 -5.14
CA ARG A 319 -5.45 13.63 -4.83
C ARG A 319 -4.86 12.34 -5.43
N LEU A 320 -4.33 12.42 -6.66
CA LEU A 320 -3.64 11.29 -7.29
C LEU A 320 -2.37 10.95 -6.55
N ASN A 321 -1.58 11.98 -6.19
CA ASN A 321 -0.37 11.79 -5.40
C ASN A 321 -0.67 11.13 -4.05
N PHE A 322 -1.68 11.62 -3.32
CA PHE A 322 -2.10 11.03 -2.06
C PHE A 322 -2.47 9.55 -2.19
N LEU A 323 -3.30 9.19 -3.17
CA LEU A 323 -3.72 7.81 -3.39
C LEU A 323 -2.54 6.91 -3.81
N TYR A 324 -1.62 7.44 -4.63
CA TYR A 324 -0.41 6.75 -5.05
C TYR A 324 0.54 6.48 -3.88
N MET A 325 0.86 7.51 -3.10
CA MET A 325 1.76 7.38 -1.95
C MET A 325 1.21 6.44 -0.89
N ASN A 326 -0.11 6.35 -0.75
CA ASN A 326 -0.77 5.41 0.16
C ASN A 326 -1.00 4.02 -0.46
N GLY A 327 -0.60 3.77 -1.71
CA GLY A 327 -0.68 2.45 -2.36
C GLY A 327 -2.08 2.04 -2.82
N VAL A 328 -3.02 2.99 -2.95
CA VAL A 328 -4.36 2.72 -3.51
C VAL A 328 -4.28 2.57 -5.03
N ILE A 329 -3.49 3.42 -5.67
CA ILE A 329 -3.27 3.44 -7.12
C ILE A 329 -1.79 3.39 -7.47
N ARG A 330 -1.51 3.09 -8.74
CA ARG A 330 -0.18 3.16 -9.34
C ARG A 330 -0.24 3.80 -10.73
N PRO A 331 0.86 4.43 -11.21
CA PRO A 331 1.00 4.79 -12.60
C PRO A 331 1.31 3.56 -13.45
N GLU A 332 0.57 3.34 -14.53
CA GLU A 332 0.85 2.34 -15.54
C GLU A 332 1.23 3.04 -16.85
N LYS A 333 2.44 2.75 -17.33
CA LYS A 333 2.97 3.37 -18.55
C LYS A 333 2.42 2.69 -19.80
N GLU A 334 1.75 3.47 -20.64
CA GLU A 334 1.30 3.03 -21.97
C GLU A 334 1.84 4.01 -23.02
N GLY A 335 2.81 3.56 -23.79
CA GLY A 335 3.53 4.43 -24.74
C GLY A 335 4.26 5.57 -24.02
N SER A 336 3.95 6.82 -24.37
CA SER A 336 4.54 8.02 -23.76
C SER A 336 3.77 8.58 -22.57
N ARG A 337 2.66 7.97 -22.20
CA ARG A 337 1.78 8.45 -21.13
C ARG A 337 1.68 7.46 -19.99
N SER A 338 1.40 7.97 -18.79
CA SER A 338 1.09 7.14 -17.61
C SER A 338 -0.38 7.33 -17.26
N TYR A 339 -1.06 6.21 -17.02
CA TYR A 339 -2.47 6.19 -16.64
C TYR A 339 -2.63 5.67 -15.21
N VAL A 340 -3.71 6.08 -14.57
CA VAL A 340 -4.06 5.60 -13.22
C VAL A 340 -4.56 4.16 -13.32
N ARG A 341 -4.02 3.30 -12.44
CA ARG A 341 -4.53 1.96 -12.17
C ARG A 341 -4.62 1.74 -10.67
N PHE A 342 -5.50 0.89 -10.22
CA PHE A 342 -5.40 0.39 -8.85
C PHE A 342 -4.06 -0.31 -8.65
N SER A 343 -3.54 -0.28 -7.43
CA SER A 343 -2.20 -0.84 -7.13
C SER A 343 -2.10 -2.31 -7.52
N CYS A 344 -3.16 -3.08 -7.28
CA CYS A 344 -3.26 -4.47 -7.73
C CYS A 344 -4.73 -4.92 -7.85
N PRO A 345 -5.03 -6.02 -8.57
CA PRO A 345 -6.38 -6.56 -8.71
C PRO A 345 -7.05 -6.86 -7.36
N PHE A 346 -6.32 -7.42 -6.39
CA PHE A 346 -6.86 -7.70 -5.07
C PHE A 346 -7.36 -6.43 -4.35
N VAL A 347 -6.56 -5.36 -4.34
CA VAL A 347 -6.96 -4.06 -3.75
C VAL A 347 -8.19 -3.49 -4.47
N GLN A 348 -8.23 -3.57 -5.78
CA GLN A 348 -9.36 -3.10 -6.58
C GLN A 348 -10.65 -3.84 -6.19
N LYS A 349 -10.61 -5.18 -6.12
CA LYS A 349 -11.77 -5.99 -5.73
C LYS A 349 -12.20 -5.74 -4.28
N ARG A 350 -11.27 -5.58 -3.35
CA ARG A 350 -11.57 -5.22 -1.95
C ARG A 350 -12.24 -3.85 -1.82
N LEU A 351 -11.79 -2.86 -2.58
CA LEU A 351 -12.43 -1.54 -2.62
C LEU A 351 -13.82 -1.61 -3.26
N PHE A 352 -13.98 -2.40 -4.33
CA PHE A 352 -15.26 -2.63 -4.95
C PHE A 352 -16.26 -3.24 -3.96
N ASN A 353 -15.87 -4.32 -3.27
CA ASN A 353 -16.70 -4.97 -2.25
C ASN A 353 -17.04 -4.01 -1.11
N TYR A 354 -16.07 -3.18 -0.67
CA TYR A 354 -16.32 -2.20 0.37
C TYR A 354 -17.37 -1.17 -0.04
N PHE A 355 -17.22 -0.56 -1.24
CA PHE A 355 -18.16 0.47 -1.69
C PHE A 355 -19.52 -0.08 -2.06
N SER A 356 -19.59 -1.28 -2.63
CA SER A 356 -20.87 -1.92 -2.90
C SER A 356 -21.65 -2.19 -1.60
N PHE A 357 -20.99 -2.77 -0.60
CA PHE A 357 -21.62 -3.00 0.70
C PHE A 357 -21.97 -1.70 1.44
N GLU A 358 -21.11 -0.69 1.40
CA GLU A 358 -21.37 0.61 2.04
C GLU A 358 -22.63 1.29 1.45
N LEU A 359 -22.75 1.27 0.12
CA LEU A 359 -23.82 1.95 -0.58
C LEU A 359 -25.14 1.15 -0.62
N PHE A 360 -25.05 -0.18 -0.66
CA PHE A 360 -26.20 -1.06 -0.87
C PHE A 360 -26.31 -2.18 0.16
N ARG A 361 -25.97 -1.87 1.42
CA ARG A 361 -26.08 -2.79 2.55
C ARG A 361 -27.48 -3.40 2.69
N TYR A 362 -28.52 -2.68 2.28
CA TYR A 362 -29.89 -3.12 2.30
C TYR A 362 -30.47 -3.04 0.89
N MET A 363 -30.82 -4.18 0.33
CA MET A 363 -31.38 -4.29 -1.02
C MET A 363 -32.91 -4.34 -1.03
N GLY A 364 -33.54 -4.38 0.14
CA GLY A 364 -34.98 -4.59 0.23
C GLY A 364 -35.40 -6.03 -0.10
N GLN A 365 -36.70 -6.21 -0.35
CA GLN A 365 -37.25 -7.51 -0.70
C GLN A 365 -36.95 -7.82 -2.17
N LEU A 366 -36.19 -8.90 -2.43
CA LEU A 366 -35.78 -9.31 -3.77
C LEU A 366 -36.84 -10.20 -4.47
N LEU A 367 -37.54 -11.00 -3.67
CA LEU A 367 -38.55 -11.96 -4.13
C LEU A 367 -39.85 -11.76 -3.34
N GLU A 368 -40.99 -11.91 -4.01
CA GLU A 368 -42.27 -12.02 -3.31
C GLU A 368 -42.38 -13.38 -2.61
N PRO A 369 -43.15 -13.47 -1.51
CA PRO A 369 -43.36 -14.76 -0.86
C PRO A 369 -43.90 -15.79 -1.84
N PHE A 370 -43.28 -16.97 -1.90
CA PHE A 370 -43.61 -18.07 -2.80
C PHE A 370 -43.47 -17.78 -4.30
N GLU A 371 -42.69 -16.75 -4.68
CA GLU A 371 -42.37 -16.47 -6.08
C GLU A 371 -41.64 -17.65 -6.72
N ASP A 372 -42.13 -18.15 -7.83
CA ASP A 372 -41.43 -19.17 -8.61
C ASP A 372 -40.25 -18.53 -9.34
N ILE A 373 -39.07 -19.15 -9.16
CA ILE A 373 -37.80 -18.71 -9.77
C ILE A 373 -37.23 -19.77 -10.74
N THR A 374 -38.00 -20.83 -11.04
CA THR A 374 -37.54 -21.90 -11.92
C THR A 374 -37.29 -21.44 -13.36
N ASP A 375 -37.93 -20.34 -13.76
CA ASP A 375 -37.66 -19.64 -15.02
C ASP A 375 -36.27 -18.96 -15.05
N THR A 376 -35.64 -18.73 -13.89
CA THR A 376 -34.40 -18.00 -13.75
C THR A 376 -33.24 -18.91 -13.32
N ILE A 377 -33.52 -19.85 -12.41
CA ILE A 377 -32.50 -20.75 -11.87
C ILE A 377 -33.06 -22.16 -11.73
N THR A 378 -32.34 -23.15 -12.28
CA THR A 378 -32.55 -24.58 -12.12
C THR A 378 -31.33 -25.21 -11.44
N GLU A 379 -31.34 -26.49 -11.13
CA GLU A 379 -30.18 -27.19 -10.53
C GLU A 379 -28.92 -27.14 -11.39
N GLY A 380 -29.04 -27.04 -12.71
CA GLY A 380 -27.92 -27.11 -13.67
C GLY A 380 -27.62 -25.80 -14.39
N GLU A 381 -28.50 -24.82 -14.37
CA GLU A 381 -28.37 -23.64 -15.25
C GLU A 381 -28.94 -22.37 -14.63
N LEU A 382 -28.34 -21.24 -15.01
CA LEU A 382 -28.77 -19.89 -14.70
C LEU A 382 -29.15 -19.15 -15.98
N HIS A 383 -30.44 -18.76 -16.09
CA HIS A 383 -30.96 -18.00 -17.22
C HIS A 383 -30.73 -16.49 -17.03
N ILE A 384 -29.60 -16.01 -17.54
CA ILE A 384 -29.11 -14.63 -17.35
C ILE A 384 -30.15 -13.59 -17.77
N THR A 385 -30.83 -13.78 -18.91
CA THR A 385 -31.84 -12.83 -19.38
C THR A 385 -33.00 -12.67 -18.37
N ASN A 386 -33.45 -13.76 -17.78
CA ASN A 386 -34.54 -13.70 -16.80
C ASN A 386 -34.04 -13.11 -15.46
N LEU A 387 -32.82 -13.41 -15.07
CA LEU A 387 -32.17 -12.80 -13.91
C LEU A 387 -32.08 -11.28 -14.06
N LEU A 388 -31.65 -10.78 -15.22
CA LEU A 388 -31.58 -9.34 -15.49
C LEU A 388 -32.95 -8.67 -15.55
N ARG A 389 -33.99 -9.37 -16.07
CA ARG A 389 -35.37 -8.87 -16.02
C ARG A 389 -35.88 -8.76 -14.57
N ARG A 390 -35.49 -9.68 -13.67
CA ARG A 390 -35.80 -9.58 -12.23
C ARG A 390 -35.10 -8.39 -11.61
N TYR A 391 -33.84 -8.18 -11.93
CA TYR A 391 -33.09 -7.01 -11.50
C TYR A 391 -33.74 -5.70 -11.97
N GLU A 392 -34.14 -5.62 -13.24
CA GLU A 392 -34.80 -4.44 -13.79
C GLU A 392 -36.15 -4.13 -13.05
N ARG A 393 -36.93 -5.17 -12.75
CA ARG A 393 -38.18 -5.00 -11.97
C ARG A 393 -37.91 -4.51 -10.56
N HIS A 394 -36.88 -5.09 -9.91
CA HIS A 394 -36.46 -4.69 -8.57
C HIS A 394 -35.98 -3.24 -8.57
N LEU A 395 -35.18 -2.86 -9.54
CA LEU A 395 -34.69 -1.50 -9.70
C LEU A 395 -35.83 -0.49 -9.93
N LYS A 396 -36.76 -0.78 -10.82
CA LYS A 396 -37.90 0.08 -11.08
C LYS A 396 -38.77 0.31 -9.83
N LYS A 397 -38.96 -0.72 -9.00
CA LYS A 397 -39.74 -0.65 -7.76
C LYS A 397 -39.05 0.16 -6.66
N ASN A 398 -37.72 0.12 -6.58
CA ASN A 398 -36.98 0.55 -5.41
C ASN A 398 -36.01 1.72 -5.67
N ARG A 399 -35.80 2.16 -6.92
CA ARG A 399 -34.76 3.11 -7.32
C ARG A 399 -34.77 4.43 -6.53
N GLU A 400 -35.91 4.93 -6.16
CA GLU A 400 -36.02 6.24 -5.49
C GLU A 400 -35.34 6.24 -4.14
N TRP A 401 -35.64 5.27 -3.29
CA TRP A 401 -35.01 5.17 -1.98
C TRP A 401 -33.59 4.57 -2.06
N MET A 402 -33.35 3.60 -2.94
CA MET A 402 -32.04 2.94 -3.05
C MET A 402 -30.92 3.89 -3.50
N PHE A 403 -31.26 4.86 -4.35
CA PHE A 403 -30.27 5.82 -4.85
C PHE A 403 -30.41 7.22 -4.23
N GLN A 404 -31.20 7.37 -3.18
CA GLN A 404 -31.40 8.66 -2.52
C GLN A 404 -30.08 9.27 -2.06
N ASP A 405 -29.26 8.49 -1.36
CA ASP A 405 -27.97 8.90 -0.81
C ASP A 405 -26.77 8.49 -1.69
N ALA A 406 -27.03 8.05 -2.92
CA ALA A 406 -25.99 7.63 -3.84
C ALA A 406 -25.06 8.81 -4.20
N PRO A 407 -23.74 8.60 -4.21
CA PRO A 407 -22.79 9.63 -4.63
C PRO A 407 -23.09 10.16 -6.03
N ARG A 408 -23.03 11.47 -6.20
CA ARG A 408 -23.34 12.16 -7.44
C ARG A 408 -22.12 12.95 -7.94
N ARG A 409 -22.03 13.04 -9.24
CA ARG A 409 -21.05 13.89 -9.94
C ARG A 409 -21.41 15.38 -9.76
N LYS A 410 -20.50 16.25 -10.19
CA LYS A 410 -20.75 17.70 -10.20
C LYS A 410 -21.96 18.12 -11.06
N ASP A 411 -22.30 17.31 -12.07
CA ASP A 411 -23.48 17.46 -12.92
C ASP A 411 -24.74 16.80 -12.35
N LEU A 412 -24.72 16.41 -11.08
CA LEU A 412 -25.77 15.74 -10.31
C LEU A 412 -26.13 14.33 -10.79
N ARG A 413 -25.47 13.79 -11.80
CA ARG A 413 -25.67 12.40 -12.24
C ARG A 413 -25.01 11.43 -11.25
N ILE A 414 -25.62 10.27 -11.08
CA ILE A 414 -25.06 9.18 -10.27
C ILE A 414 -23.81 8.63 -10.98
N TYR A 415 -22.76 8.29 -10.23
CA TYR A 415 -21.59 7.64 -10.80
C TYR A 415 -21.96 6.28 -11.42
N GLU A 416 -21.41 5.97 -12.59
CA GLU A 416 -21.63 4.69 -13.28
C GLU A 416 -21.31 3.48 -12.38
N ALA A 417 -20.22 3.57 -11.64
CA ALA A 417 -19.80 2.54 -10.67
C ALA A 417 -20.90 2.18 -9.65
N VAL A 418 -21.77 3.14 -9.30
CA VAL A 418 -22.87 2.90 -8.34
C VAL A 418 -23.86 1.88 -8.87
N PHE A 419 -24.13 1.88 -10.18
CA PHE A 419 -25.00 0.86 -10.81
C PHE A 419 -24.32 -0.51 -10.84
N HIS A 420 -23.00 -0.57 -11.05
CA HIS A 420 -22.24 -1.81 -10.96
C HIS A 420 -22.28 -2.39 -9.54
N PHE A 421 -22.10 -1.55 -8.52
CA PHE A 421 -22.21 -1.96 -7.12
C PHE A 421 -23.62 -2.47 -6.79
N ASN A 422 -24.67 -1.79 -7.28
CA ASN A 422 -26.04 -2.18 -7.04
C ASN A 422 -26.38 -3.54 -7.67
N LEU A 423 -25.99 -3.76 -8.94
CA LEU A 423 -26.18 -5.06 -9.59
C LEU A 423 -25.39 -6.17 -8.87
N TYR A 424 -24.16 -5.90 -8.46
CA TYR A 424 -23.34 -6.85 -7.72
C TYR A 424 -24.02 -7.28 -6.41
N GLU A 425 -24.51 -6.35 -5.61
CA GLU A 425 -25.21 -6.65 -4.36
C GLU A 425 -26.54 -7.36 -4.59
N PHE A 426 -27.27 -7.00 -5.66
CA PHE A 426 -28.47 -7.73 -6.07
C PHE A 426 -28.15 -9.18 -6.39
N LEU A 427 -27.13 -9.44 -7.19
CA LEU A 427 -26.71 -10.80 -7.59
C LEU A 427 -26.26 -11.62 -6.38
N ASN A 428 -25.42 -11.04 -5.51
CA ASN A 428 -24.99 -11.70 -4.28
C ASN A 428 -26.16 -12.07 -3.39
N SER A 429 -27.08 -11.15 -3.20
CA SER A 429 -28.25 -11.37 -2.35
C SER A 429 -29.26 -12.38 -2.96
N PHE A 430 -29.50 -12.30 -4.27
CA PHE A 430 -30.41 -13.22 -4.97
C PHE A 430 -29.86 -14.65 -5.02
N LEU A 431 -28.54 -14.80 -5.18
CA LEU A 431 -27.86 -16.08 -5.35
C LEU A 431 -27.30 -16.65 -4.04
N ALA A 432 -27.40 -15.95 -2.92
CA ALA A 432 -26.76 -16.28 -1.63
C ALA A 432 -26.94 -17.73 -1.17
N ASN A 433 -28.14 -18.31 -1.40
CA ASN A 433 -28.49 -19.67 -0.96
C ASN A 433 -28.46 -20.70 -2.12
N LYS A 434 -27.80 -20.38 -3.24
CA LYS A 434 -27.88 -21.16 -4.48
C LYS A 434 -26.56 -21.81 -4.89
N LYS A 435 -25.52 -21.84 -4.01
CA LYS A 435 -24.17 -22.32 -4.32
C LYS A 435 -23.56 -21.64 -5.55
N ALA A 436 -23.93 -20.39 -5.79
CA ALA A 436 -23.36 -19.54 -6.82
C ALA A 436 -22.29 -18.63 -6.22
N GLN A 437 -21.31 -18.27 -7.03
CA GLN A 437 -20.30 -17.29 -6.69
C GLN A 437 -20.41 -16.11 -7.64
N VAL A 438 -20.37 -14.89 -7.11
CA VAL A 438 -20.38 -13.65 -7.88
C VAL A 438 -19.14 -12.84 -7.50
N TRP A 439 -18.37 -12.37 -8.49
CA TRP A 439 -17.24 -11.50 -8.23
C TRP A 439 -17.08 -10.45 -9.33
N PRO A 440 -16.52 -9.27 -9.00
CA PRO A 440 -16.16 -8.28 -9.99
C PRO A 440 -14.93 -8.75 -10.78
N GLU A 441 -14.95 -8.58 -12.09
CA GLU A 441 -13.81 -8.81 -12.97
C GLU A 441 -13.43 -7.50 -13.64
N PHE A 442 -12.16 -7.12 -13.48
CA PHE A 442 -11.64 -5.89 -14.05
C PHE A 442 -10.68 -6.23 -15.19
N PRO A 443 -10.94 -5.74 -16.41
CA PRO A 443 -10.15 -6.11 -17.56
C PRO A 443 -8.71 -5.63 -17.44
N THR A 444 -7.77 -6.56 -17.55
CA THR A 444 -6.33 -6.28 -17.68
C THR A 444 -5.89 -6.23 -19.15
N GLY A 445 -6.82 -6.23 -20.09
CA GLY A 445 -6.56 -6.23 -21.53
C GLY A 445 -7.79 -5.82 -22.34
N ASN A 446 -7.92 -6.32 -23.59
CA ASN A 446 -9.01 -5.97 -24.50
C ASN A 446 -10.38 -6.60 -24.18
N GLY A 447 -10.51 -7.36 -23.10
CA GLY A 447 -11.76 -7.97 -22.64
C GLY A 447 -12.50 -7.05 -21.67
N LYS A 448 -13.84 -7.04 -21.76
CA LYS A 448 -14.71 -6.15 -20.99
C LYS A 448 -15.80 -6.94 -20.28
N THR A 449 -15.42 -7.65 -19.22
CA THR A 449 -16.39 -8.31 -18.35
C THR A 449 -16.35 -7.60 -16.99
N ASP A 450 -17.49 -7.08 -16.56
CA ASP A 450 -17.55 -6.30 -15.32
C ASP A 450 -17.93 -7.15 -14.10
N LEU A 451 -18.77 -8.18 -14.31
CA LEU A 451 -19.16 -9.13 -13.27
C LEU A 451 -19.13 -10.56 -13.82
N MET A 452 -18.64 -11.48 -13.00
CA MET A 452 -18.64 -12.91 -13.28
C MET A 452 -19.54 -13.65 -12.31
N ILE A 453 -20.25 -14.66 -12.81
CA ILE A 453 -21.06 -15.56 -11.99
C ILE A 453 -20.63 -16.99 -12.29
N ARG A 454 -20.29 -17.77 -11.27
CA ARG A 454 -20.09 -19.22 -11.39
C ARG A 454 -21.28 -19.93 -10.78
N TYR A 455 -21.93 -20.79 -11.55
CA TYR A 455 -23.06 -21.59 -11.09
C TYR A 455 -23.10 -22.94 -11.80
N ALA A 456 -23.29 -24.03 -11.04
CA ALA A 456 -23.41 -25.41 -11.57
C ALA A 456 -22.29 -25.79 -12.57
N GLY A 457 -21.05 -25.34 -12.33
CA GLY A 457 -19.91 -25.59 -13.21
C GLY A 457 -19.80 -24.65 -14.42
N ASN A 458 -20.82 -23.85 -14.68
CA ASN A 458 -20.84 -22.86 -15.77
C ASN A 458 -20.32 -21.49 -15.28
N LEU A 459 -19.72 -20.74 -16.22
CA LEU A 459 -19.21 -19.40 -16.00
C LEU A 459 -19.94 -18.40 -16.89
N TYR A 460 -20.53 -17.38 -16.28
CA TYR A 460 -21.29 -16.33 -16.96
C TYR A 460 -20.59 -14.99 -16.76
N GLY A 461 -20.36 -14.25 -17.85
CA GLY A 461 -19.80 -12.90 -17.82
C GLY A 461 -20.85 -11.86 -18.16
N LEU A 462 -20.92 -10.80 -17.36
CA LEU A 462 -21.78 -9.65 -17.59
C LEU A 462 -20.94 -8.43 -17.92
N GLU A 463 -21.24 -7.77 -19.03
CA GLU A 463 -20.67 -6.45 -19.39
C GLU A 463 -21.75 -5.39 -19.21
N LEU A 464 -21.48 -4.38 -18.38
CA LEU A 464 -22.39 -3.26 -18.15
C LEU A 464 -22.00 -2.07 -19.02
N LYS A 465 -23.00 -1.48 -19.68
CA LYS A 465 -22.81 -0.26 -20.46
C LYS A 465 -23.85 0.76 -20.04
N SER A 466 -23.40 1.94 -19.64
CA SER A 466 -24.31 3.06 -19.47
C SER A 466 -24.47 3.78 -20.82
N TYR A 467 -25.68 3.94 -21.24
CA TYR A 467 -26.03 4.84 -22.35
C TYR A 467 -26.55 6.14 -21.74
N THR A 468 -25.98 7.24 -22.14
CA THR A 468 -26.60 8.57 -21.98
C THR A 468 -27.34 8.83 -23.28
N ASP A 469 -28.67 8.95 -23.23
CA ASP A 469 -29.40 9.61 -24.29
C ASP A 469 -28.92 11.06 -24.30
N ASP A 470 -28.20 11.46 -25.35
CA ASP A 470 -27.81 12.83 -25.64
C ASP A 470 -29.04 13.61 -26.14
#